data_97e779af788fe4058cb3cde074e550f5
#
_entry.id   97e779af788fe4058cb3cde074e550f5
#
_cell.length_a   1.000
_cell.length_b   1.000
_cell.length_c   1.000
_cell.angle_alpha   90.00
_cell.angle_beta   90.00
_cell.angle_gamma   90.00
#
_symmetry.space_group_name_H-M   'P 1'
#
loop_
_entity.id
_entity.type
_entity.pdbx_description
1 polymer ?
#
loop_
_entity_poly.entity_id
_entity_poly.type
_entity_poly.pdbx_seq_one_letter_code
_entity_poly.pdbx_strand_id
1 'polypeptide(L)'
;FCAPFREAYNWKDINVLIDASNGLPYVMHQGKKLYFVRSFNDRTVKYSYNGLRTEQDPDSPHCYLSDNFTVQQDDVLLDVGSAEGIFALTHIEKLKHVVLFERNAEWVEALEATFAPWKEKVTIIRKYVSDCDDTENITIDSFLADKPYVPTFIKIDVEGAEKRVLNGMQKTIQLPELKIALCTYHQQKDFVEFSHYLTEAGFKWNASKGVMLFLNDMESLQTPFFRKGLIRANK
;
A
#
# COMPACT_ATOMS: atom_id res chain seq x y z
N PHE A 1 4.78 -24.22 8.65
CA PHE A 1 4.23 -23.31 7.65
C PHE A 1 5.12 -23.36 6.41
N CYS A 2 4.65 -24.01 5.35
CA CYS A 2 5.36 -23.97 4.08
C CYS A 2 4.85 -22.75 3.29
N ALA A 3 5.74 -21.83 3.01
CA ALA A 3 5.54 -20.77 2.04
C ALA A 3 6.66 -20.91 0.99
N PRO A 4 6.58 -21.93 0.10
CA PRO A 4 7.67 -22.30 -0.82
C PRO A 4 8.08 -21.14 -1.73
N PHE A 5 7.14 -20.25 -2.09
CA PHE A 5 7.42 -19.07 -2.90
C PHE A 5 8.52 -18.18 -2.30
N ARG A 6 8.68 -18.17 -0.97
CA ARG A 6 9.73 -17.38 -0.30
C ARG A 6 11.14 -17.79 -0.66
N GLU A 7 11.34 -19.04 -1.06
CA GLU A 7 12.66 -19.57 -1.47
C GLU A 7 13.17 -18.93 -2.77
N ALA A 8 12.28 -18.36 -3.58
CA ALA A 8 12.63 -17.61 -4.78
C ALA A 8 13.25 -16.23 -4.48
N TYR A 9 13.19 -15.77 -3.24
CA TYR A 9 13.61 -14.42 -2.83
C TYR A 9 14.82 -14.50 -1.88
N ASN A 10 15.97 -14.08 -2.39
CA ASN A 10 17.21 -14.05 -1.61
C ASN A 10 17.67 -12.61 -1.41
N TRP A 11 17.64 -12.14 -0.18
CA TRP A 11 18.06 -10.78 0.16
C TRP A 11 19.55 -10.51 -0.13
N LYS A 12 20.40 -11.56 -0.17
CA LYS A 12 21.85 -11.43 -0.43
C LYS A 12 22.14 -11.01 -1.86
N ASP A 13 21.23 -11.27 -2.80
CA ASP A 13 21.40 -10.95 -4.21
C ASP A 13 20.99 -9.51 -4.54
N ILE A 14 20.49 -8.78 -3.55
CA ILE A 14 20.06 -7.39 -3.71
C ILE A 14 21.29 -6.47 -3.65
N ASN A 15 21.46 -5.65 -4.69
CA ASN A 15 22.46 -4.61 -4.72
C ASN A 15 21.89 -3.28 -4.25
N VAL A 16 22.46 -2.74 -3.17
CA VAL A 16 22.09 -1.43 -2.62
C VAL A 16 23.14 -0.42 -3.06
N LEU A 17 22.68 0.70 -3.54
CA LEU A 17 23.50 1.81 -4.01
C LEU A 17 23.18 3.06 -3.21
N ILE A 18 24.14 3.99 -3.13
CA ILE A 18 23.91 5.32 -2.54
C ILE A 18 23.90 6.32 -3.68
N ASP A 19 22.86 7.13 -3.76
CA ASP A 19 22.80 8.20 -4.75
C ASP A 19 23.70 9.37 -4.33
N ALA A 20 24.70 9.69 -5.15
CA ALA A 20 25.66 10.75 -4.86
C ALA A 20 25.00 12.15 -4.83
N SER A 21 23.84 12.33 -5.44
CA SER A 21 23.16 13.63 -5.51
C SER A 21 22.41 13.99 -4.23
N ASN A 22 21.88 12.99 -3.51
CA ASN A 22 21.06 13.20 -2.32
C ASN A 22 21.49 12.37 -1.10
N GLY A 23 22.39 11.39 -1.29
CA GLY A 23 22.91 10.52 -0.23
C GLY A 23 21.94 9.45 0.26
N LEU A 24 20.78 9.25 -0.41
CA LEU A 24 19.81 8.22 -0.04
C LEU A 24 20.22 6.85 -0.58
N PRO A 25 20.01 5.78 0.20
CA PRO A 25 20.16 4.43 -0.30
C PRO A 25 18.99 4.07 -1.23
N TYR A 26 19.30 3.34 -2.30
CA TYR A 26 18.29 2.86 -3.24
C TYR A 26 18.62 1.47 -3.80
N VAL A 27 17.62 0.82 -4.32
CA VAL A 27 17.75 -0.38 -5.16
C VAL A 27 17.14 -0.14 -6.54
N MET A 28 17.56 -0.95 -7.51
CA MET A 28 16.89 -0.96 -8.82
C MET A 28 15.67 -1.89 -8.78
N HIS A 29 14.48 -1.33 -8.88
CA HIS A 29 13.22 -2.04 -8.97
C HIS A 29 12.65 -1.93 -10.39
N GLN A 30 12.68 -3.01 -11.16
CA GLN A 30 12.19 -3.04 -12.55
C GLN A 30 12.76 -1.89 -13.41
N GLY A 31 14.07 -1.62 -13.27
CA GLY A 31 14.75 -0.57 -14.03
C GLY A 31 14.56 0.85 -13.48
N LYS A 32 13.85 1.04 -12.36
CA LYS A 32 13.60 2.31 -11.71
C LYS A 32 14.28 2.35 -10.35
N LYS A 33 14.73 3.53 -9.90
CA LYS A 33 15.29 3.70 -8.55
C LYS A 33 14.17 3.71 -7.52
N LEU A 34 14.22 2.79 -6.56
CA LEU A 34 13.40 2.79 -5.36
C LEU A 34 14.27 3.22 -4.19
N TYR A 35 14.03 4.39 -3.65
CA TYR A 35 14.79 4.93 -2.52
C TYR A 35 14.22 4.47 -1.19
N PHE A 36 15.10 4.36 -0.20
CA PHE A 36 14.77 4.04 1.18
C PHE A 36 15.18 5.19 2.10
N VAL A 37 14.67 5.15 3.32
CA VAL A 37 14.97 6.16 4.32
C VAL A 37 16.46 6.23 4.62
N ARG A 38 16.95 7.43 4.86
CA ARG A 38 18.37 7.74 5.06
C ARG A 38 19.02 6.97 6.19
N SER A 39 18.26 6.66 7.22
CA SER A 39 18.72 5.93 8.40
C SER A 39 18.97 4.43 8.14
N PHE A 40 18.50 3.88 7.01
CA PHE A 40 18.68 2.46 6.69
C PHE A 40 20.10 2.17 6.22
N ASN A 41 20.74 1.18 6.84
CA ASN A 41 21.99 0.61 6.36
C ASN A 41 21.75 -0.41 5.23
N ASP A 42 22.82 -0.83 4.55
CA ASP A 42 22.80 -1.80 3.44
C ASP A 42 21.95 -3.05 3.77
N ARG A 43 22.18 -3.64 4.95
CA ARG A 43 21.47 -4.85 5.37
C ARG A 43 19.99 -4.59 5.57
N THR A 44 19.61 -3.47 6.18
CA THR A 44 18.22 -3.11 6.42
C THR A 44 17.47 -2.90 5.10
N VAL A 45 18.08 -2.18 4.15
CA VAL A 45 17.49 -2.00 2.80
C VAL A 45 17.28 -3.34 2.11
N LYS A 46 18.28 -4.24 2.14
CA LYS A 46 18.18 -5.57 1.54
C LYS A 46 17.02 -6.38 2.11
N TYR A 47 16.89 -6.42 3.45
CA TYR A 47 15.80 -7.15 4.11
C TYR A 47 14.45 -6.53 3.81
N SER A 48 14.33 -5.21 3.90
CA SER A 48 13.10 -4.49 3.60
C SER A 48 12.65 -4.77 2.15
N TYR A 49 13.52 -4.52 1.17
CA TYR A 49 13.17 -4.75 -0.23
C TYR A 49 12.86 -6.22 -0.55
N ASN A 50 13.57 -7.16 0.08
CA ASN A 50 13.26 -8.58 -0.07
C ASN A 50 11.88 -8.91 0.50
N GLY A 51 11.52 -8.34 1.65
CA GLY A 51 10.19 -8.45 2.25
C GLY A 51 9.11 -7.96 1.29
N LEU A 52 9.24 -6.75 0.78
CA LEU A 52 8.30 -6.14 -0.18
C LEU A 52 8.09 -6.98 -1.45
N ARG A 53 9.16 -7.53 -2.01
CA ARG A 53 9.06 -8.44 -3.17
C ARG A 53 8.31 -9.72 -2.82
N THR A 54 8.59 -10.29 -1.65
CA THR A 54 7.96 -11.52 -1.15
C THR A 54 6.47 -11.29 -0.85
N GLU A 55 6.12 -10.13 -0.31
CA GLU A 55 4.73 -9.76 -0.02
C GLU A 55 3.89 -9.63 -1.29
N GLN A 56 4.49 -9.20 -2.39
CA GLN A 56 3.79 -9.04 -3.67
C GLN A 56 3.92 -10.26 -4.59
N ASP A 57 4.43 -11.40 -4.09
CA ASP A 57 4.36 -12.67 -4.82
C ASP A 57 2.90 -13.13 -4.99
N PRO A 58 2.49 -13.66 -6.17
CA PRO A 58 1.12 -14.12 -6.42
C PRO A 58 0.57 -15.15 -5.42
N ASP A 59 1.45 -15.91 -4.76
CA ASP A 59 1.08 -16.88 -3.74
C ASP A 59 1.12 -16.30 -2.31
N SER A 60 1.53 -15.04 -2.17
CA SER A 60 1.53 -14.36 -0.88
C SER A 60 0.11 -13.95 -0.46
N PRO A 61 -0.27 -14.18 0.80
CA PRO A 61 -1.53 -13.66 1.32
C PRO A 61 -1.60 -12.13 1.39
N HIS A 62 -0.47 -11.44 1.26
CA HIS A 62 -0.37 -9.98 1.23
C HIS A 62 -0.36 -9.37 -0.18
N CYS A 63 -0.35 -10.17 -1.24
CA CYS A 63 -0.32 -9.66 -2.60
C CYS A 63 -1.56 -8.83 -2.93
N TYR A 64 -1.38 -7.54 -3.30
CA TYR A 64 -2.50 -6.64 -3.60
C TYR A 64 -3.26 -7.02 -4.85
N LEU A 65 -2.60 -7.59 -5.85
CA LEU A 65 -3.18 -7.89 -7.15
C LEU A 65 -3.50 -9.39 -7.33
N SER A 66 -4.26 -9.70 -8.37
CA SER A 66 -4.51 -11.06 -8.86
C SER A 66 -4.83 -11.00 -10.35
N ASP A 67 -4.95 -12.15 -11.03
CA ASP A 67 -5.23 -12.21 -12.46
C ASP A 67 -6.46 -11.39 -12.89
N ASN A 68 -7.48 -11.35 -12.03
CA ASN A 68 -8.74 -10.65 -12.29
C ASN A 68 -8.87 -9.30 -11.54
N PHE A 69 -7.82 -8.87 -10.84
CA PHE A 69 -7.81 -7.62 -10.09
C PHE A 69 -6.44 -6.94 -10.27
N THR A 70 -6.35 -6.08 -11.25
CA THR A 70 -5.10 -5.47 -11.71
C THR A 70 -5.22 -3.97 -11.84
N VAL A 71 -4.07 -3.28 -11.83
CA VAL A 71 -3.98 -1.88 -12.24
C VAL A 71 -4.11 -1.81 -13.76
N GLN A 72 -5.05 -1.00 -14.22
CA GLN A 72 -5.36 -0.78 -15.63
C GLN A 72 -4.65 0.46 -16.17
N GLN A 73 -4.62 0.59 -17.49
CA GLN A 73 -4.16 1.79 -18.14
C GLN A 73 -5.05 2.98 -17.74
N ASP A 74 -4.42 4.11 -17.43
CA ASP A 74 -5.05 5.37 -17.01
C ASP A 74 -5.77 5.33 -15.65
N ASP A 75 -5.54 4.28 -14.81
CA ASP A 75 -6.01 4.29 -13.44
C ASP A 75 -5.46 5.51 -12.67
N VAL A 76 -6.30 6.06 -11.79
CA VAL A 76 -5.93 7.05 -10.78
C VAL A 76 -5.79 6.32 -9.44
N LEU A 77 -4.57 6.23 -8.93
CA LEU A 77 -4.24 5.52 -7.71
C LEU A 77 -4.22 6.45 -6.49
N LEU A 78 -4.94 6.06 -5.45
CA LEU A 78 -4.67 6.52 -4.07
C LEU A 78 -3.93 5.40 -3.33
N ASP A 79 -2.68 5.63 -2.97
CA ASP A 79 -1.84 4.72 -2.18
C ASP A 79 -1.83 5.21 -0.74
N VAL A 80 -2.69 4.63 0.09
CA VAL A 80 -2.90 5.03 1.49
C VAL A 80 -2.03 4.18 2.40
N GLY A 81 -1.05 4.82 3.04
CA GLY A 81 0.06 4.16 3.71
C GLY A 81 1.12 3.74 2.68
N SER A 82 1.72 4.71 2.01
CA SER A 82 2.59 4.43 0.86
C SER A 82 3.96 3.89 1.26
N ALA A 83 4.47 4.21 2.46
CA ALA A 83 5.83 3.91 2.91
C ALA A 83 6.87 4.22 1.80
N GLU A 84 7.56 3.22 1.25
CA GLU A 84 8.54 3.38 0.17
C GLU A 84 7.93 3.56 -1.23
N GLY A 85 6.63 3.30 -1.39
CA GLY A 85 5.88 3.48 -2.64
C GLY A 85 6.13 2.43 -3.72
N ILE A 86 6.59 1.22 -3.38
CA ILE A 86 6.89 0.16 -4.36
C ILE A 86 5.68 -0.21 -5.22
N PHE A 87 4.47 -0.22 -4.65
CA PHE A 87 3.25 -0.54 -5.39
C PHE A 87 3.00 0.49 -6.49
N ALA A 88 3.01 1.76 -6.13
CA ALA A 88 2.86 2.86 -7.09
C ALA A 88 3.98 2.86 -8.14
N LEU A 89 5.24 2.66 -7.73
CA LEU A 89 6.40 2.63 -8.63
C LEU A 89 6.32 1.48 -9.64
N THR A 90 5.87 0.29 -9.20
CA THR A 90 5.68 -0.87 -10.07
C THR A 90 4.75 -0.54 -11.25
N HIS A 91 3.71 0.23 -10.98
CA HIS A 91 2.64 0.50 -11.96
C HIS A 91 2.68 1.92 -12.55
N ILE A 92 3.69 2.71 -12.21
CA ILE A 92 3.75 4.14 -12.52
C ILE A 92 3.51 4.47 -14.01
N GLU A 93 3.97 3.62 -14.93
CA GLU A 93 3.82 3.87 -16.35
C GLU A 93 2.37 3.75 -16.85
N LYS A 94 1.55 2.92 -16.18
CA LYS A 94 0.13 2.74 -16.50
C LYS A 94 -0.76 3.81 -15.87
N LEU A 95 -0.31 4.38 -14.75
CA LEU A 95 -1.12 5.28 -13.95
C LEU A 95 -1.21 6.67 -14.59
N LYS A 96 -2.42 7.22 -14.67
CA LYS A 96 -2.67 8.58 -15.09
C LYS A 96 -2.28 9.59 -14.01
N HIS A 97 -2.61 9.28 -12.76
CA HIS A 97 -2.27 10.09 -11.59
C HIS A 97 -2.08 9.20 -10.37
N VAL A 98 -1.21 9.62 -9.45
CA VAL A 98 -0.90 8.92 -8.21
C VAL A 98 -0.94 9.89 -7.05
N VAL A 99 -1.64 9.52 -6.00
CA VAL A 99 -1.58 10.22 -4.71
C VAL A 99 -1.01 9.26 -3.67
N LEU A 100 0.10 9.65 -3.08
CA LEU A 100 0.79 8.90 -2.02
C LEU A 100 0.48 9.58 -0.68
N PHE A 101 -0.18 8.87 0.23
CA PHE A 101 -0.39 9.36 1.59
C PHE A 101 0.64 8.71 2.51
N GLU A 102 1.55 9.53 3.00
CA GLU A 102 2.62 9.11 3.91
C GLU A 102 2.95 10.23 4.88
N ARG A 103 2.89 9.95 6.19
CA ARG A 103 3.13 10.95 7.23
C ARG A 103 4.57 11.02 7.70
N ASN A 104 5.29 9.91 7.67
CA ASN A 104 6.65 9.82 8.14
C ASN A 104 7.59 10.64 7.22
N ALA A 105 8.27 11.64 7.80
CA ALA A 105 9.12 12.56 7.04
C ALA A 105 10.30 11.87 6.32
N GLU A 106 10.86 10.80 6.89
CA GLU A 106 11.95 10.06 6.26
C GLU A 106 11.46 9.30 5.02
N TRP A 107 10.26 8.70 5.09
CA TRP A 107 9.65 8.08 3.93
C TRP A 107 9.23 9.10 2.87
N VAL A 108 8.74 10.26 3.29
CA VAL A 108 8.41 11.34 2.34
C VAL A 108 9.65 11.79 1.55
N GLU A 109 10.82 11.93 2.20
CA GLU A 109 12.08 12.23 1.51
C GLU A 109 12.43 11.16 0.46
N ALA A 110 12.30 9.88 0.82
CA ALA A 110 12.54 8.77 -0.09
C ALA A 110 11.55 8.73 -1.26
N LEU A 111 10.25 8.98 -1.00
CA LEU A 111 9.21 9.07 -2.02
C LEU A 111 9.46 10.22 -3.00
N GLU A 112 9.83 11.41 -2.51
CA GLU A 112 10.19 12.56 -3.36
C GLU A 112 11.33 12.21 -4.31
N ALA A 113 12.36 11.50 -3.82
CA ALA A 113 13.48 11.03 -4.66
C ALA A 113 13.03 9.93 -5.65
N THR A 114 12.22 8.96 -5.19
CA THR A 114 11.71 7.86 -6.01
C THR A 114 10.88 8.39 -7.18
N PHE A 115 9.96 9.31 -6.91
CA PHE A 115 9.00 9.80 -7.89
C PHE A 115 9.40 11.10 -8.60
N ALA A 116 10.61 11.62 -8.37
CA ALA A 116 11.11 12.80 -9.05
C ALA A 116 10.97 12.77 -10.59
N PRO A 117 11.17 11.61 -11.28
CA PRO A 117 10.98 11.52 -12.73
C PRO A 117 9.53 11.67 -13.18
N TRP A 118 8.55 11.47 -12.28
CA TRP A 118 7.10 11.49 -12.56
C TRP A 118 6.35 12.56 -11.76
N LYS A 119 7.04 13.60 -11.29
CA LYS A 119 6.47 14.66 -10.44
C LYS A 119 5.20 15.32 -11.00
N GLU A 120 5.01 15.31 -12.32
CA GLU A 120 3.84 15.91 -12.97
C GLU A 120 2.55 15.11 -12.74
N LYS A 121 2.67 13.82 -12.42
CA LYS A 121 1.52 12.96 -12.16
C LYS A 121 1.49 12.34 -10.76
N VAL A 122 2.43 12.70 -9.89
CA VAL A 122 2.51 12.19 -8.51
C VAL A 122 2.33 13.32 -7.51
N THR A 123 1.43 13.12 -6.57
CA THR A 123 1.18 14.02 -5.44
C THR A 123 1.49 13.28 -4.15
N ILE A 124 2.31 13.86 -3.28
CA ILE A 124 2.63 13.31 -1.96
C ILE A 124 1.93 14.13 -0.89
N ILE A 125 1.13 13.49 -0.05
CA ILE A 125 0.35 14.10 1.03
C ILE A 125 0.91 13.67 2.37
N ARG A 126 1.46 14.62 3.12
CA ARG A 126 2.14 14.41 4.42
C ARG A 126 1.14 14.39 5.58
N LYS A 127 0.08 13.58 5.46
CA LYS A 127 -0.96 13.43 6.47
C LYS A 127 -1.35 11.96 6.63
N TYR A 128 -1.85 11.61 7.81
CA TYR A 128 -2.58 10.37 8.00
C TYR A 128 -3.94 10.46 7.31
N VAL A 129 -4.34 9.40 6.62
CA VAL A 129 -5.73 9.29 6.17
C VAL A 129 -6.57 8.74 7.31
N SER A 130 -7.68 9.40 7.60
CA SER A 130 -8.49 9.14 8.78
C SER A 130 -9.98 9.44 8.55
N ASP A 131 -10.76 9.40 9.61
CA ASP A 131 -12.19 9.74 9.66
C ASP A 131 -12.46 11.20 10.06
N CYS A 132 -11.42 12.02 10.21
CA CYS A 132 -11.53 13.45 10.55
C CYS A 132 -10.45 14.26 9.82
N ASP A 133 -10.70 15.54 9.72
CA ASP A 133 -9.76 16.52 9.16
C ASP A 133 -9.21 17.42 10.26
N ASP A 134 -7.87 17.45 10.40
CA ASP A 134 -7.16 18.34 11.30
C ASP A 134 -5.73 18.62 10.75
N THR A 135 -4.82 19.06 11.62
CA THR A 135 -3.44 19.38 11.23
C THR A 135 -2.68 18.14 10.74
N GLU A 136 -2.93 16.96 11.32
CA GLU A 136 -2.23 15.70 11.05
C GLU A 136 -3.02 14.73 10.19
N ASN A 137 -4.34 14.87 10.15
CA ASN A 137 -5.25 13.94 9.50
C ASN A 137 -5.98 14.59 8.32
N ILE A 138 -6.40 13.74 7.37
CA ILE A 138 -7.26 14.14 6.25
C ILE A 138 -8.19 12.98 5.89
N THR A 139 -9.45 13.30 5.60
CA THR A 139 -10.38 12.31 5.01
C THR A 139 -10.16 12.23 3.50
N ILE A 140 -10.38 11.06 2.91
CA ILE A 140 -10.31 10.92 1.44
C ILE A 140 -11.37 11.80 0.77
N ASP A 141 -12.56 11.89 1.35
CA ASP A 141 -13.65 12.70 0.82
C ASP A 141 -13.31 14.21 0.77
N SER A 142 -12.70 14.74 1.83
CA SER A 142 -12.25 16.14 1.85
C SER A 142 -11.09 16.37 0.90
N PHE A 143 -10.13 15.44 0.86
CA PHE A 143 -8.99 15.55 -0.05
C PHE A 143 -9.45 15.63 -1.52
N LEU A 144 -10.45 14.86 -1.91
CA LEU A 144 -10.95 14.78 -3.29
C LEU A 144 -11.93 15.89 -3.67
N ALA A 145 -12.47 16.65 -2.71
CA ALA A 145 -13.55 17.62 -2.95
C ALA A 145 -13.24 18.64 -4.07
N ASP A 146 -11.96 19.07 -4.17
CA ASP A 146 -11.52 20.07 -5.14
C ASP A 146 -10.57 19.50 -6.20
N LYS A 147 -10.48 18.18 -6.35
CA LYS A 147 -9.54 17.56 -7.29
C LYS A 147 -10.17 17.36 -8.68
N PRO A 148 -9.39 17.59 -9.75
CA PRO A 148 -9.86 17.42 -11.12
C PRO A 148 -9.88 15.96 -11.60
N TYR A 149 -9.60 15.00 -10.71
CA TYR A 149 -9.54 13.58 -11.01
C TYR A 149 -10.39 12.77 -10.02
N VAL A 150 -10.85 11.62 -10.47
CA VAL A 150 -11.62 10.65 -9.69
C VAL A 150 -10.78 9.39 -9.51
N PRO A 151 -10.59 8.87 -8.29
CA PRO A 151 -9.83 7.65 -8.08
C PRO A 151 -10.57 6.44 -8.68
N THR A 152 -9.79 5.55 -9.29
CA THR A 152 -10.27 4.27 -9.82
C THR A 152 -9.66 3.07 -9.08
N PHE A 153 -8.55 3.30 -8.37
CA PHE A 153 -7.89 2.30 -7.56
C PHE A 153 -7.43 2.90 -6.22
N ILE A 154 -7.81 2.29 -5.12
CA ILE A 154 -7.35 2.66 -3.77
C ILE A 154 -6.66 1.46 -3.14
N LYS A 155 -5.40 1.59 -2.75
CA LYS A 155 -4.72 0.65 -1.85
C LYS A 155 -4.80 1.22 -0.44
N ILE A 156 -5.15 0.38 0.55
CA ILE A 156 -5.25 0.76 1.97
C ILE A 156 -4.46 -0.24 2.80
N ASP A 157 -3.37 0.23 3.39
CA ASP A 157 -2.48 -0.53 4.26
C ASP A 157 -1.85 0.45 5.26
N VAL A 158 -2.49 0.64 6.41
CA VAL A 158 -2.23 1.73 7.37
C VAL A 158 -2.07 1.24 8.82
N GLU A 159 -1.52 0.04 8.97
CA GLU A 159 -1.09 -0.50 10.26
C GLU A 159 -2.19 -0.49 11.36
N GLY A 160 -3.44 -0.82 10.97
CA GLY A 160 -4.58 -0.97 11.88
C GLY A 160 -5.52 0.23 11.95
N ALA A 161 -5.31 1.25 11.11
CA ALA A 161 -6.22 2.40 10.98
C ALA A 161 -7.20 2.28 9.80
N GLU A 162 -7.30 1.12 9.15
CA GLU A 162 -8.11 0.87 7.94
C GLU A 162 -9.58 1.26 8.14
N LYS A 163 -10.15 0.96 9.32
CA LYS A 163 -11.53 1.33 9.65
C LYS A 163 -11.74 2.85 9.63
N ARG A 164 -10.76 3.61 10.10
CA ARG A 164 -10.84 5.08 10.07
C ARG A 164 -10.76 5.60 8.64
N VAL A 165 -9.90 4.99 7.80
CA VAL A 165 -9.84 5.32 6.36
C VAL A 165 -11.19 5.10 5.69
N LEU A 166 -11.82 3.92 5.92
CA LEU A 166 -13.15 3.60 5.37
C LEU A 166 -14.22 4.59 5.84
N ASN A 167 -14.17 5.02 7.10
CA ASN A 167 -15.09 6.03 7.64
C ASN A 167 -14.88 7.41 6.98
N GLY A 168 -13.67 7.74 6.56
CA GLY A 168 -13.32 9.01 5.90
C GLY A 168 -13.56 9.05 4.39
N MET A 169 -14.14 7.99 3.79
CA MET A 169 -14.36 7.88 2.34
C MET A 169 -15.81 7.54 1.95
N GLN A 170 -16.77 8.02 2.72
CA GLN A 170 -18.20 7.68 2.57
C GLN A 170 -18.81 8.09 1.23
N LYS A 171 -18.33 9.18 0.62
CA LYS A 171 -18.71 9.62 -0.73
C LYS A 171 -17.89 8.87 -1.78
N THR A 172 -16.60 8.79 -1.56
CA THR A 172 -15.65 8.13 -2.49
C THR A 172 -16.00 6.66 -2.69
N ILE A 173 -16.44 5.95 -1.65
CA ILE A 173 -16.82 4.53 -1.74
C ILE A 173 -18.06 4.31 -2.63
N GLN A 174 -18.83 5.36 -2.92
CA GLN A 174 -19.98 5.29 -3.82
C GLN A 174 -19.62 5.45 -5.31
N LEU A 175 -18.37 5.75 -5.63
CA LEU A 175 -17.92 5.89 -7.01
C LEU A 175 -18.15 4.58 -7.79
N PRO A 176 -18.64 4.66 -9.04
CA PRO A 176 -18.69 3.51 -9.92
C PRO A 176 -17.26 3.08 -10.32
N GLU A 177 -17.09 1.82 -10.66
CA GLU A 177 -15.81 1.26 -11.19
C GLU A 177 -14.61 1.38 -10.24
N LEU A 178 -14.86 1.68 -8.94
CA LEU A 178 -13.80 1.78 -7.95
C LEU A 178 -13.26 0.39 -7.58
N LYS A 179 -11.94 0.24 -7.60
CA LYS A 179 -11.20 -0.92 -7.11
C LYS A 179 -10.55 -0.58 -5.78
N ILE A 180 -10.63 -1.49 -4.81
CA ILE A 180 -10.03 -1.32 -3.48
C ILE A 180 -9.23 -2.57 -3.11
N ALA A 181 -7.93 -2.40 -2.86
CA ALA A 181 -7.07 -3.39 -2.22
C ALA A 181 -6.94 -3.00 -0.73
N LEU A 182 -7.54 -3.78 0.16
CA LEU A 182 -7.69 -3.44 1.58
C LEU A 182 -7.06 -4.49 2.46
N CYS A 183 -6.04 -4.12 3.24
CA CYS A 183 -5.43 -4.99 4.24
C CYS A 183 -6.39 -5.29 5.39
N THR A 184 -6.36 -6.53 5.88
CA THR A 184 -7.31 -7.04 6.89
C THR A 184 -6.65 -7.85 7.99
N TYR A 185 -5.33 -7.78 8.10
CA TYR A 185 -4.56 -8.61 9.03
C TYR A 185 -4.14 -7.88 10.31
N HIS A 186 -4.28 -6.56 10.36
CA HIS A 186 -3.80 -5.79 11.50
C HIS A 186 -4.64 -6.02 12.77
N GLN A 187 -5.98 -6.10 12.65
CA GLN A 187 -6.86 -6.41 13.77
C GLN A 187 -7.59 -7.74 13.54
N GLN A 188 -7.98 -8.45 14.64
CA GLN A 188 -8.62 -9.75 14.54
C GLN A 188 -9.96 -9.72 13.80
N LYS A 189 -10.69 -8.61 13.89
CA LYS A 189 -12.04 -8.47 13.34
C LYS A 189 -12.08 -7.86 11.95
N ASP A 190 -10.95 -7.31 11.47
CA ASP A 190 -10.90 -6.51 10.24
C ASP A 190 -11.50 -7.23 9.05
N PHE A 191 -11.13 -8.48 8.82
CA PHE A 191 -11.65 -9.24 7.69
C PHE A 191 -13.18 -9.35 7.68
N VAL A 192 -13.77 -9.66 8.84
CA VAL A 192 -15.23 -9.84 8.95
C VAL A 192 -15.93 -8.48 8.83
N GLU A 193 -15.46 -7.46 9.55
CA GLU A 193 -16.06 -6.13 9.53
C GLU A 193 -15.95 -5.50 8.13
N PHE A 194 -14.78 -5.58 7.48
CA PHE A 194 -14.57 -4.94 6.19
C PHE A 194 -15.24 -5.68 5.03
N SER A 195 -15.32 -7.02 5.08
CA SER A 195 -16.07 -7.78 4.08
C SER A 195 -17.56 -7.46 4.12
N HIS A 196 -18.12 -7.30 5.33
CA HIS A 196 -19.51 -6.88 5.51
C HIS A 196 -19.73 -5.46 4.99
N TYR A 197 -18.89 -4.51 5.42
CA TYR A 197 -18.95 -3.11 4.98
C TYR A 197 -18.89 -2.98 3.44
N LEU A 198 -17.95 -3.67 2.79
CA LEU A 198 -17.82 -3.63 1.33
C LEU A 198 -19.03 -4.26 0.62
N THR A 199 -19.59 -5.32 1.18
CA THR A 199 -20.84 -5.94 0.66
C THR A 199 -22.01 -4.96 0.73
N GLU A 200 -22.21 -4.29 1.87
CA GLU A 200 -23.24 -3.28 2.03
C GLU A 200 -23.05 -2.07 1.11
N ALA A 201 -21.78 -1.69 0.84
CA ALA A 201 -21.44 -0.64 -0.12
C ALA A 201 -21.58 -1.08 -1.60
N GLY A 202 -22.01 -2.32 -1.87
CA GLY A 202 -22.29 -2.85 -3.20
C GLY A 202 -21.09 -3.37 -3.97
N PHE A 203 -19.97 -3.67 -3.28
CA PHE A 203 -18.78 -4.26 -3.92
C PHE A 203 -18.90 -5.77 -4.06
N LYS A 204 -18.39 -6.29 -5.17
CA LYS A 204 -17.96 -7.68 -5.29
C LYS A 204 -16.53 -7.79 -4.80
N TRP A 205 -16.23 -8.78 -3.99
CA TRP A 205 -14.90 -8.93 -3.43
C TRP A 205 -14.43 -10.37 -3.32
N ASN A 206 -13.10 -10.52 -3.27
CA ASN A 206 -12.42 -11.79 -3.02
C ASN A 206 -11.30 -11.57 -2.00
N ALA A 207 -11.10 -12.55 -1.11
CA ALA A 207 -9.95 -12.56 -0.21
C ALA A 207 -8.69 -13.04 -0.95
N SER A 208 -7.52 -12.59 -0.50
CA SER A 208 -6.24 -13.18 -0.89
C SER A 208 -6.17 -14.66 -0.47
N LYS A 209 -5.33 -15.42 -1.19
CA LYS A 209 -5.05 -16.82 -0.84
C LYS A 209 -4.34 -16.90 0.51
N GLY A 210 -4.56 -18.01 1.23
CA GLY A 210 -3.83 -18.28 2.47
C GLY A 210 -4.26 -17.39 3.65
N VAL A 211 -3.35 -17.32 4.62
CA VAL A 211 -3.51 -16.55 5.87
C VAL A 211 -2.16 -16.00 6.32
N MET A 212 -2.18 -14.96 7.11
CA MET A 212 -1.03 -14.36 7.75
C MET A 212 -1.05 -14.65 9.25
N LEU A 213 0.14 -14.79 9.83
CA LEU A 213 0.36 -14.71 11.26
C LEU A 213 0.94 -13.32 11.53
N PHE A 214 0.12 -12.46 12.11
CA PHE A 214 0.55 -11.10 12.47
C PHE A 214 1.00 -11.09 13.92
N LEU A 215 2.27 -10.77 14.13
CA LEU A 215 2.94 -10.71 15.42
C LEU A 215 3.59 -9.33 15.55
N ASN A 216 2.83 -8.39 16.06
CA ASN A 216 3.39 -7.07 16.35
C ASN A 216 4.03 -7.05 17.76
N ASP A 217 3.34 -7.69 18.71
CA ASP A 217 3.81 -7.94 20.06
C ASP A 217 3.13 -9.20 20.62
N MET A 218 3.56 -9.66 21.78
CA MET A 218 2.97 -10.84 22.43
C MET A 218 1.56 -10.60 22.96
N GLU A 219 1.18 -9.35 23.24
CA GLU A 219 -0.16 -8.99 23.72
C GLU A 219 -1.18 -9.02 22.58
N SER A 220 -0.74 -8.71 21.35
CA SER A 220 -1.56 -8.79 20.13
C SER A 220 -1.80 -10.22 19.65
N LEU A 221 -1.09 -11.21 20.22
CA LEU A 221 -1.22 -12.63 19.88
C LEU A 221 -2.50 -13.22 20.51
N GLN A 222 -3.64 -12.91 19.92
CA GLN A 222 -4.95 -13.42 20.34
C GLN A 222 -5.61 -14.20 19.21
N THR A 223 -6.55 -15.08 19.55
CA THR A 223 -7.33 -15.82 18.55
C THR A 223 -8.28 -14.90 17.78
N PRO A 224 -8.45 -15.09 16.48
CA PRO A 224 -7.75 -16.05 15.62
C PRO A 224 -6.29 -15.63 15.36
N PHE A 225 -5.34 -16.56 15.55
CA PHE A 225 -3.92 -16.29 15.26
C PHE A 225 -3.64 -16.10 13.78
N PHE A 226 -4.43 -16.75 12.92
CA PHE A 226 -4.32 -16.68 11.48
C PHE A 226 -5.40 -15.77 10.93
N ARG A 227 -4.96 -14.74 10.19
CA ARG A 227 -5.83 -13.71 9.65
C ARG A 227 -5.78 -13.73 8.13
N LYS A 228 -6.89 -13.40 7.47
CA LYS A 228 -6.85 -13.09 6.04
C LYS A 228 -6.01 -11.85 5.82
N GLY A 229 -5.14 -11.89 4.79
CA GLY A 229 -4.23 -10.77 4.53
C GLY A 229 -4.93 -9.59 3.89
N LEU A 230 -5.77 -9.86 2.88
CA LEU A 230 -6.26 -8.80 2.00
C LEU A 230 -7.65 -9.13 1.44
N ILE A 231 -8.46 -8.07 1.24
CA ILE A 231 -9.65 -8.07 0.40
C ILE A 231 -9.36 -7.26 -0.87
N ARG A 232 -9.73 -7.84 -2.03
CA ARG A 232 -9.76 -7.17 -3.33
C ARG A 232 -11.21 -6.96 -3.72
N ALA A 233 -11.63 -5.71 -3.82
CA ALA A 233 -13.02 -5.35 -4.04
C ALA A 233 -13.17 -4.45 -5.27
N ASN A 234 -14.22 -4.67 -6.06
CA ASN A 234 -14.57 -3.85 -7.23
C ASN A 234 -16.08 -3.69 -7.34
N LYS A 235 -16.52 -2.57 -7.85
CA LYS A 235 -17.91 -2.30 -8.24
C LYS A 235 -18.20 -2.74 -9.65
#